data_514502fedf3cbb489f0c8a1425b9201f
#
_entry.id   514502fedf3cbb489f0c8a1425b9201f
#
_cell.length_a   1.000
_cell.length_b   1.000
_cell.length_c   1.000
_cell.angle_alpha   90.00
_cell.angle_beta   90.00
_cell.angle_gamma   90.00
#
_symmetry.space_group_name_H-M   'P 1'
#
loop_
_entity.id
_entity.type
_entity.pdbx_description
1 polymer ?
#
loop_
_entity_poly.entity_id
_entity_poly.type
_entity_poly.pdbx_seq_one_letter_code
_entity_poly.pdbx_strand_id
1 'polypeptide(L)'
;MTYFEEVLGQTEVFPHLYKAVNAFATQVRRVSQEDKKALEAAGFNFNLHALVGGQLEQDKEHKLYMIFPEGNWVEVGEATPFYIIGESGYGKPILERALEYESDMNTALLAGFLAFNATITCAVDVDYPLDVVAYKRDTYEIMETRYAKEELMDLAKKWQELLRRSLGEMPTAWMDKILSKLPGGGRGKISLLSS
;
A
#
# COMPACT_ATOMS: atom_id res chain seq x y z
N MET A 1 -6.43 -1.31 -28.07
CA MET A 1 -7.34 -2.40 -27.64
C MET A 1 -6.50 -3.30 -26.76
N THR A 2 -6.77 -3.35 -25.48
CA THR A 2 -6.03 -4.19 -24.54
C THR A 2 -6.63 -5.60 -24.58
N TYR A 3 -5.82 -6.63 -24.31
CA TYR A 3 -6.26 -8.03 -24.19
C TYR A 3 -7.47 -8.18 -23.23
N PHE A 4 -7.61 -7.30 -22.28
CA PHE A 4 -8.71 -7.26 -21.32
C PHE A 4 -10.05 -6.86 -21.97
N GLU A 5 -10.04 -5.92 -22.92
CA GLU A 5 -11.23 -5.53 -23.70
C GLU A 5 -11.70 -6.65 -24.64
N GLU A 6 -10.76 -7.47 -25.12
CA GLU A 6 -11.05 -8.60 -26.01
C GLU A 6 -11.69 -9.78 -25.27
N VAL A 7 -11.26 -10.03 -24.01
CA VAL A 7 -11.73 -11.17 -23.19
C VAL A 7 -13.05 -10.89 -22.50
N LEU A 8 -13.33 -9.64 -22.08
CA LEU A 8 -14.60 -9.28 -21.44
C LEU A 8 -15.75 -9.11 -22.42
N GLY A 9 -15.48 -9.17 -23.75
CA GLY A 9 -16.50 -8.87 -24.76
C GLY A 9 -16.97 -7.41 -24.68
N GLN A 10 -17.10 -6.74 -25.78
CA GLN A 10 -17.35 -5.29 -25.90
C GLN A 10 -18.68 -4.78 -25.27
N THR A 11 -19.39 -5.56 -24.44
CA THR A 11 -20.75 -5.23 -24.01
C THR A 11 -21.18 -5.64 -22.61
N GLU A 12 -20.33 -6.21 -21.76
CA GLU A 12 -20.76 -6.46 -20.37
C GLU A 12 -20.66 -5.17 -19.54
N VAL A 13 -21.77 -4.48 -19.42
CA VAL A 13 -21.92 -3.38 -18.45
C VAL A 13 -22.22 -3.99 -17.08
N PHE A 14 -21.27 -3.91 -16.18
CA PHE A 14 -21.48 -4.37 -14.82
C PHE A 14 -22.24 -3.30 -14.02
N PRO A 15 -23.40 -3.60 -13.44
CA PRO A 15 -24.14 -2.64 -12.62
C PRO A 15 -23.47 -2.35 -11.27
N HIS A 16 -22.68 -3.32 -10.76
CA HIS A 16 -21.99 -3.24 -9.47
C HIS A 16 -20.54 -3.68 -9.61
N LEU A 17 -19.64 -3.01 -8.89
CA LEU A 17 -18.20 -3.30 -8.92
C LEU A 17 -17.88 -4.74 -8.54
N TYR A 18 -18.57 -5.34 -7.55
CA TYR A 18 -18.32 -6.74 -7.16
C TYR A 18 -18.58 -7.73 -8.30
N LYS A 19 -19.46 -7.41 -9.26
CA LYS A 19 -19.67 -8.25 -10.45
C LYS A 19 -18.50 -8.19 -11.42
N ALA A 20 -17.92 -7.00 -11.61
CA ALA A 20 -16.69 -6.85 -12.37
C ALA A 20 -15.53 -7.59 -11.69
N VAL A 21 -15.44 -7.51 -10.35
CA VAL A 21 -14.47 -8.28 -9.56
C VAL A 21 -14.65 -9.79 -9.75
N ASN A 22 -15.88 -10.29 -9.74
CA ASN A 22 -16.17 -11.70 -10.01
C ASN A 22 -15.76 -12.14 -11.42
N ALA A 23 -16.01 -11.30 -12.43
CA ALA A 23 -15.60 -11.58 -13.81
C ALA A 23 -14.06 -11.66 -13.90
N PHE A 24 -13.34 -10.70 -13.32
CA PHE A 24 -11.89 -10.71 -13.28
C PHE A 24 -11.35 -11.93 -12.50
N ALA A 25 -11.89 -12.23 -11.33
CA ALA A 25 -11.52 -13.38 -10.51
C ALA A 25 -11.74 -14.72 -11.25
N THR A 26 -12.75 -14.79 -12.13
CA THR A 26 -12.98 -15.95 -12.99
C THR A 26 -11.85 -16.12 -14.01
N GLN A 27 -11.34 -15.02 -14.60
CA GLN A 27 -10.18 -15.09 -15.49
C GLN A 27 -8.91 -15.48 -14.74
N VAL A 28 -8.69 -14.98 -13.51
CA VAL A 28 -7.56 -15.40 -12.66
C VAL A 28 -7.58 -16.92 -12.44
N ARG A 29 -8.74 -17.49 -12.10
CA ARG A 29 -8.89 -18.95 -11.95
C ARG A 29 -8.58 -19.70 -13.23
N ARG A 30 -9.07 -19.20 -14.38
CA ARG A 30 -8.84 -19.81 -15.68
C ARG A 30 -7.35 -19.84 -16.02
N VAL A 31 -6.67 -18.70 -15.94
CA VAL A 31 -5.22 -18.60 -16.19
C VAL A 31 -4.43 -19.50 -15.23
N SER A 32 -4.80 -19.50 -13.95
CA SER A 32 -4.18 -20.39 -12.96
C SER A 32 -4.33 -21.86 -13.35
N GLN A 33 -5.50 -22.30 -13.83
CA GLN A 33 -5.73 -23.68 -14.25
C GLN A 33 -4.93 -24.05 -15.50
N GLU A 34 -4.80 -23.13 -16.45
CA GLU A 34 -4.07 -23.33 -17.71
C GLU A 34 -2.56 -23.35 -17.49
N ASP A 35 -2.00 -22.42 -16.71
CA ASP A 35 -0.57 -22.16 -16.67
C ASP A 35 0.14 -22.65 -15.41
N LYS A 36 -0.57 -22.91 -14.29
CA LYS A 36 0.02 -23.25 -13.00
C LYS A 36 1.01 -24.41 -13.08
N LYS A 37 0.65 -25.50 -13.76
CA LYS A 37 1.50 -26.68 -13.90
C LYS A 37 2.80 -26.39 -14.66
N ALA A 38 2.72 -25.55 -15.69
CA ALA A 38 3.89 -25.16 -16.49
C ALA A 38 4.83 -24.27 -15.67
N LEU A 39 4.27 -23.32 -14.90
CA LEU A 39 5.02 -22.47 -14.01
C LEU A 39 5.73 -23.27 -12.91
N GLU A 40 5.02 -24.17 -12.24
CA GLU A 40 5.58 -25.04 -11.21
C GLU A 40 6.72 -25.93 -11.76
N ALA A 41 6.57 -26.48 -12.96
CA ALA A 41 7.60 -27.26 -13.62
C ALA A 41 8.86 -26.43 -13.96
N ALA A 42 8.69 -25.11 -14.16
CA ALA A 42 9.78 -24.17 -14.38
C ALA A 42 10.35 -23.56 -13.08
N GLY A 43 9.85 -23.98 -11.92
CA GLY A 43 10.28 -23.49 -10.61
C GLY A 43 9.64 -22.17 -10.17
N PHE A 44 8.56 -21.74 -10.83
CA PHE A 44 7.79 -20.55 -10.49
C PHE A 44 6.48 -20.91 -9.81
N ASN A 45 5.99 -20.01 -8.97
CA ASN A 45 4.66 -20.09 -8.38
C ASN A 45 3.70 -19.15 -9.11
N PHE A 46 2.46 -19.59 -9.32
CA PHE A 46 1.40 -18.67 -9.71
C PHE A 46 1.02 -17.80 -8.50
N ASN A 47 1.45 -16.56 -8.54
CA ASN A 47 1.33 -15.62 -7.40
C ASN A 47 0.81 -14.27 -7.88
N LEU A 48 -0.40 -14.25 -8.44
CA LEU A 48 -1.06 -13.02 -8.87
C LEU A 48 -1.93 -12.48 -7.73
N HIS A 49 -1.63 -11.25 -7.30
CA HIS A 49 -2.49 -10.46 -6.42
C HIS A 49 -2.94 -9.22 -7.16
N ALA A 50 -4.19 -8.81 -6.98
CA ALA A 50 -4.71 -7.61 -7.62
C ALA A 50 -5.61 -6.81 -6.68
N LEU A 51 -5.55 -5.49 -6.81
CA LEU A 51 -6.50 -4.58 -6.17
C LEU A 51 -7.44 -4.04 -7.24
N VAL A 52 -8.74 -4.10 -6.98
CA VAL A 52 -9.78 -3.53 -7.85
C VAL A 52 -10.61 -2.58 -7.02
N GLY A 53 -10.55 -1.30 -7.37
CA GLY A 53 -11.26 -0.24 -6.66
C GLY A 53 -12.08 0.62 -7.61
N GLY A 54 -13.14 1.22 -7.08
CA GLY A 54 -13.98 2.15 -7.84
C GLY A 54 -15.42 2.20 -7.34
N GLN A 55 -16.27 2.77 -8.19
CA GLN A 55 -17.72 2.88 -7.98
C GLN A 55 -18.40 2.79 -9.34
N LEU A 56 -19.36 1.90 -9.49
CA LEU A 56 -20.19 1.79 -10.67
C LEU A 56 -21.58 2.40 -10.41
N GLU A 57 -22.34 2.61 -11.46
CA GLU A 57 -23.59 3.40 -11.44
C GLU A 57 -24.60 2.97 -10.36
N GLN A 58 -24.70 1.65 -10.07
CA GLN A 58 -25.63 1.14 -9.08
C GLN A 58 -24.99 0.89 -7.69
N ASP A 59 -23.71 1.23 -7.52
CA ASP A 59 -23.05 1.14 -6.22
C ASP A 59 -23.42 2.36 -5.37
N LYS A 60 -23.81 2.11 -4.12
CA LYS A 60 -24.12 3.16 -3.14
C LYS A 60 -22.88 3.96 -2.70
N GLU A 61 -21.71 3.35 -2.81
CA GLU A 61 -20.43 3.92 -2.40
C GLU A 61 -19.29 3.25 -3.17
N HIS A 62 -18.13 3.87 -3.19
CA HIS A 62 -16.93 3.27 -3.73
C HIS A 62 -16.48 2.09 -2.87
N LYS A 63 -15.88 1.09 -3.50
CA LYS A 63 -15.37 -0.13 -2.87
C LYS A 63 -13.96 -0.44 -3.34
N LEU A 64 -13.22 -1.16 -2.52
CA LEU A 64 -11.91 -1.72 -2.84
C LEU A 64 -11.93 -3.20 -2.53
N TYR A 65 -11.44 -4.01 -3.47
CA TYR A 65 -11.37 -5.46 -3.35
C TYR A 65 -9.94 -5.94 -3.57
N MET A 66 -9.51 -6.87 -2.73
CA MET A 66 -8.27 -7.63 -2.89
C MET A 66 -8.59 -8.99 -3.49
N ILE A 67 -7.93 -9.33 -4.61
CA ILE A 67 -8.08 -10.59 -5.31
C ILE A 67 -6.81 -11.42 -5.11
N PHE A 68 -6.99 -12.69 -4.73
CA PHE A 68 -5.93 -13.65 -4.45
C PHE A 68 -5.64 -14.56 -5.65
N PRO A 69 -4.48 -15.24 -5.66
CA PRO A 69 -4.09 -16.14 -6.75
C PRO A 69 -5.09 -17.27 -7.04
N GLU A 70 -5.86 -17.67 -6.04
CA GLU A 70 -6.91 -18.68 -6.16
C GLU A 70 -8.19 -18.14 -6.82
N GLY A 71 -8.23 -16.84 -7.13
CA GLY A 71 -9.39 -16.17 -7.70
C GLY A 71 -10.54 -15.99 -6.71
N ASN A 72 -10.29 -16.07 -5.41
CA ASN A 72 -11.17 -15.54 -4.38
C ASN A 72 -10.82 -14.08 -4.10
N TRP A 73 -11.71 -13.36 -3.44
CA TRP A 73 -11.50 -11.95 -3.11
C TRP A 73 -12.12 -11.60 -1.76
N VAL A 74 -11.64 -10.50 -1.18
CA VAL A 74 -12.20 -9.88 0.00
C VAL A 74 -12.43 -8.39 -0.24
N GLU A 75 -13.49 -7.85 0.34
CA GLU A 75 -13.72 -6.41 0.39
C GLU A 75 -12.87 -5.78 1.48
N VAL A 76 -12.25 -4.64 1.18
CA VAL A 76 -11.54 -3.82 2.16
C VAL A 76 -12.58 -3.11 3.01
N GLY A 77 -12.55 -3.31 4.32
CA GLY A 77 -13.54 -2.81 5.25
C GLY A 77 -12.96 -1.85 6.29
N GLU A 78 -13.82 -1.37 7.19
CA GLU A 78 -13.49 -0.39 8.22
C GLU A 78 -12.34 -0.82 9.14
N ALA A 79 -12.28 -2.10 9.49
CA ALA A 79 -11.25 -2.63 10.41
C ALA A 79 -9.84 -2.60 9.83
N THR A 80 -9.70 -2.62 8.49
CA THR A 80 -8.42 -2.51 7.79
C THR A 80 -8.65 -1.70 6.52
N PRO A 81 -8.53 -0.35 6.59
CA PRO A 81 -8.95 0.53 5.50
C PRO A 81 -7.93 0.64 4.35
N PHE A 82 -7.02 -0.30 4.23
CA PHE A 82 -6.02 -0.36 3.16
C PHE A 82 -5.62 -1.81 2.86
N TYR A 83 -5.02 -1.99 1.69
CA TYR A 83 -4.30 -3.21 1.34
C TYR A 83 -2.97 -2.87 0.67
N ILE A 84 -2.01 -3.79 0.80
CA ILE A 84 -0.70 -3.71 0.15
C ILE A 84 -0.50 -4.98 -0.65
N ILE A 85 -0.07 -4.83 -1.90
CA ILE A 85 0.44 -5.90 -2.74
C ILE A 85 1.93 -5.65 -3.01
N GLY A 86 2.71 -6.71 -3.18
CA GLY A 86 4.18 -6.63 -3.26
C GLY A 86 4.84 -6.56 -1.88
N GLU A 87 5.86 -5.72 -1.74
CA GLU A 87 6.61 -5.60 -0.48
C GLU A 87 5.81 -4.82 0.58
N SER A 88 5.40 -5.50 1.61
CA SER A 88 4.52 -4.94 2.66
C SER A 88 5.20 -4.69 4.02
N GLY A 89 6.38 -5.28 4.24
CA GLY A 89 7.03 -5.28 5.55
C GLY A 89 7.39 -3.90 6.09
N TYR A 90 7.73 -2.97 5.22
CA TYR A 90 8.23 -1.64 5.61
C TYR A 90 7.15 -0.56 5.65
N GLY A 91 6.19 -0.62 4.73
CA GLY A 91 5.12 0.38 4.64
C GLY A 91 3.95 0.13 5.58
N LYS A 92 3.58 -1.13 5.80
CA LYS A 92 2.44 -1.53 6.60
C LYS A 92 2.41 -0.91 8.02
N PRO A 93 3.51 -0.90 8.79
CA PRO A 93 3.51 -0.31 10.13
C PRO A 93 3.17 1.18 10.16
N ILE A 94 3.41 1.92 9.09
CA ILE A 94 3.04 3.32 8.97
C ILE A 94 1.53 3.44 8.75
N LEU A 95 0.99 2.68 7.79
CA LEU A 95 -0.43 2.71 7.49
C LEU A 95 -1.29 2.28 8.68
N GLU A 96 -0.92 1.21 9.39
CA GLU A 96 -1.64 0.73 10.58
C GLU A 96 -1.68 1.74 11.74
N ARG A 97 -0.72 2.67 11.79
CA ARG A 97 -0.68 3.70 12.85
C ARG A 97 -1.26 5.03 12.44
N ALA A 98 -1.33 5.30 11.14
CA ALA A 98 -1.68 6.62 10.61
C ALA A 98 -3.04 6.68 9.92
N LEU A 99 -3.58 5.53 9.46
CA LEU A 99 -4.83 5.49 8.73
C LEU A 99 -5.96 4.89 9.56
N GLU A 100 -7.07 5.60 9.54
CA GLU A 100 -8.39 5.17 9.98
C GLU A 100 -9.35 5.21 8.79
N TYR A 101 -10.46 4.49 8.86
CA TYR A 101 -11.44 4.45 7.77
C TYR A 101 -11.98 5.84 7.41
N GLU A 102 -12.15 6.70 8.41
CA GLU A 102 -12.65 8.07 8.26
C GLU A 102 -11.53 9.10 7.93
N SER A 103 -10.29 8.65 7.69
CA SER A 103 -9.20 9.54 7.32
C SER A 103 -9.53 10.30 6.03
N ASP A 104 -9.23 11.59 6.00
CA ASP A 104 -9.40 12.40 4.80
C ASP A 104 -8.37 12.04 3.71
N MET A 105 -8.62 12.51 2.49
CA MET A 105 -7.78 12.23 1.33
C MET A 105 -6.33 12.72 1.53
N ASN A 106 -6.12 13.85 2.20
CA ASN A 106 -4.78 14.38 2.44
C ASN A 106 -3.99 13.46 3.38
N THR A 107 -4.62 13.01 4.45
CA THR A 107 -4.05 12.04 5.40
C THR A 107 -3.74 10.72 4.69
N ALA A 108 -4.65 10.21 3.86
CA ALA A 108 -4.46 8.97 3.12
C ALA A 108 -3.29 9.07 2.12
N LEU A 109 -3.21 10.15 1.35
CA LEU A 109 -2.12 10.37 0.40
C LEU A 109 -0.77 10.52 1.11
N LEU A 110 -0.73 11.27 2.21
CA LEU A 110 0.50 11.45 2.99
C LEU A 110 0.96 10.14 3.62
N ALA A 111 0.07 9.38 4.26
CA ALA A 111 0.39 8.09 4.85
C ALA A 111 0.86 7.08 3.79
N GLY A 112 0.21 7.06 2.62
CA GLY A 112 0.61 6.26 1.47
C GLY A 112 2.02 6.62 0.99
N PHE A 113 2.33 7.90 0.82
CA PHE A 113 3.68 8.36 0.46
C PHE A 113 4.72 7.92 1.50
N LEU A 114 4.44 8.11 2.79
CA LEU A 114 5.38 7.74 3.86
C LEU A 114 5.61 6.22 3.91
N ALA A 115 4.58 5.42 3.63
CA ALA A 115 4.70 3.97 3.50
C ALA A 115 5.60 3.57 2.32
N PHE A 116 5.42 4.20 1.15
CA PHE A 116 6.31 4.00 0.00
C PHE A 116 7.73 4.49 0.28
N ASN A 117 7.91 5.63 0.92
CA ASN A 117 9.23 6.15 1.29
C ASN A 117 9.99 5.19 2.21
N ALA A 118 9.31 4.60 3.20
CA ALA A 118 9.90 3.57 4.07
C ALA A 118 10.31 2.33 3.26
N THR A 119 9.48 1.91 2.31
CA THR A 119 9.77 0.74 1.46
C THR A 119 10.94 1.02 0.51
N ILE A 120 10.96 2.15 -0.19
CA ILE A 120 12.06 2.56 -1.09
C ILE A 120 13.40 2.65 -0.33
N THR A 121 13.37 3.06 0.94
CA THR A 121 14.58 3.16 1.77
C THR A 121 15.16 1.78 2.14
N CYS A 122 14.33 0.74 2.19
CA CYS A 122 14.69 -0.57 2.75
C CYS A 122 14.70 -1.71 1.73
N ALA A 123 13.88 -1.63 0.68
CA ALA A 123 13.75 -2.64 -0.36
C ALA A 123 14.55 -2.25 -1.62
N VAL A 124 15.26 -3.20 -2.20
CA VAL A 124 16.15 -2.95 -3.35
C VAL A 124 15.37 -2.84 -4.67
N ASP A 125 14.22 -3.46 -4.73
CA ASP A 125 13.36 -3.61 -5.90
C ASP A 125 12.20 -2.62 -5.98
N VAL A 126 12.14 -1.66 -5.05
CA VAL A 126 11.14 -0.60 -5.01
C VAL A 126 11.81 0.76 -5.12
N ASP A 127 11.47 1.53 -6.15
CA ASP A 127 12.02 2.88 -6.39
C ASP A 127 11.01 3.74 -7.16
N TYR A 128 11.39 4.98 -7.46
CA TYR A 128 10.64 5.93 -8.28
C TYR A 128 10.62 5.52 -9.77
N PRO A 129 9.67 6.03 -10.57
CA PRO A 129 8.62 7.00 -10.20
C PRO A 129 7.48 6.39 -9.39
N LEU A 130 6.77 7.23 -8.63
CA LEU A 130 5.52 6.86 -7.96
C LEU A 130 4.32 7.28 -8.81
N ASP A 131 3.49 6.32 -9.18
CA ASP A 131 2.19 6.58 -9.79
C ASP A 131 1.13 6.65 -8.68
N VAL A 132 0.42 7.77 -8.62
CA VAL A 132 -0.65 7.99 -7.66
C VAL A 132 -1.96 8.11 -8.40
N VAL A 133 -2.91 7.28 -8.03
CA VAL A 133 -4.28 7.32 -8.54
C VAL A 133 -5.20 7.67 -7.39
N ALA A 134 -6.01 8.69 -7.55
CA ALA A 134 -7.00 9.13 -6.57
C ALA A 134 -8.40 9.09 -7.17
N TYR A 135 -9.35 8.61 -6.40
CA TYR A 135 -10.77 8.60 -6.71
C TYR A 135 -11.54 9.25 -5.56
N LYS A 136 -12.34 10.25 -5.89
CA LYS A 136 -13.24 10.87 -4.92
C LYS A 136 -14.63 10.27 -5.08
N ARG A 137 -15.23 9.85 -3.95
CA ARG A 137 -16.58 9.29 -3.89
C ARG A 137 -17.58 10.12 -4.68
N ASP A 138 -18.43 9.44 -5.44
CA ASP A 138 -19.56 10.00 -6.22
C ASP A 138 -19.17 10.96 -7.37
N THR A 139 -17.87 11.08 -7.70
CA THR A 139 -17.44 11.92 -8.82
C THR A 139 -17.37 11.16 -10.14
N TYR A 140 -17.17 9.83 -10.09
CA TYR A 140 -16.90 8.98 -11.26
C TYR A 140 -15.68 9.42 -12.08
N GLU A 141 -14.78 10.18 -11.44
CA GLU A 141 -13.55 10.69 -12.05
C GLU A 141 -12.33 10.12 -11.36
N ILE A 142 -11.37 9.70 -12.15
CA ILE A 142 -10.06 9.22 -11.68
C ILE A 142 -9.03 10.31 -11.96
N MET A 143 -8.25 10.66 -10.94
CA MET A 143 -7.12 11.57 -11.05
C MET A 143 -5.82 10.77 -10.94
N GLU A 144 -4.95 10.94 -11.92
CA GLU A 144 -3.68 10.23 -11.99
C GLU A 144 -2.52 11.22 -12.04
N THR A 145 -1.47 10.95 -11.28
CA THR A 145 -0.25 11.75 -11.30
C THR A 145 0.96 10.87 -11.07
N ARG A 146 2.00 11.08 -11.87
CA ARG A 146 3.30 10.44 -11.71
C ARG A 146 4.29 11.42 -11.09
N TYR A 147 4.96 11.00 -10.02
CA TYR A 147 5.97 11.79 -9.32
C TYR A 147 7.36 11.19 -9.53
N ALA A 148 8.29 12.04 -9.99
CA ALA A 148 9.71 11.72 -10.00
C ALA A 148 10.30 11.87 -8.58
N LYS A 149 11.48 11.30 -8.37
CA LYS A 149 12.18 11.32 -7.08
C LYS A 149 12.40 12.73 -6.57
N GLU A 150 12.81 13.63 -7.46
CA GLU A 150 13.18 15.01 -7.15
C GLU A 150 12.00 15.81 -6.59
N GLU A 151 10.79 15.51 -7.04
CA GLU A 151 9.57 16.21 -6.61
C GLU A 151 9.17 15.90 -5.16
N LEU A 152 9.53 14.71 -4.67
CA LEU A 152 9.16 14.23 -3.32
C LEU A 152 10.34 14.17 -2.35
N MET A 153 11.55 14.50 -2.80
CA MET A 153 12.78 14.37 -2.00
C MET A 153 12.77 15.25 -0.75
N ASP A 154 12.24 16.47 -0.84
CA ASP A 154 12.20 17.38 0.33
C ASP A 154 11.18 16.93 1.36
N LEU A 155 10.07 16.32 0.93
CA LEU A 155 9.11 15.70 1.83
C LEU A 155 9.73 14.49 2.55
N ALA A 156 10.49 13.65 1.84
CA ALA A 156 11.22 12.53 2.42
C ALA A 156 12.27 12.98 3.46
N LYS A 157 13.04 14.02 3.15
CA LYS A 157 14.00 14.62 4.10
C LYS A 157 13.29 15.16 5.34
N LYS A 158 12.19 15.88 5.15
CA LYS A 158 11.38 16.43 6.25
C LYS A 158 10.87 15.35 7.17
N TRP A 159 10.41 14.22 6.62
CA TRP A 159 9.98 13.08 7.41
C TRP A 159 11.11 12.51 8.27
N GLN A 160 12.31 12.34 7.71
CA GLN A 160 13.47 11.85 8.46
C GLN A 160 13.86 12.80 9.62
N GLU A 161 13.78 14.12 9.41
CA GLU A 161 14.01 15.12 10.47
C GLU A 161 13.01 14.98 11.59
N LEU A 162 11.71 14.84 11.26
CA LEU A 162 10.64 14.67 12.23
C LEU A 162 10.82 13.40 13.06
N LEU A 163 11.18 12.27 12.41
CA LEU A 163 11.47 11.03 13.12
C LEU A 163 12.63 11.19 14.12
N ARG A 164 13.74 11.80 13.70
CA ARG A 164 14.88 12.06 14.60
C ARG A 164 14.48 12.95 15.77
N ARG A 165 13.72 14.01 15.52
CA ARG A 165 13.23 14.90 16.57
C ARG A 165 12.33 14.16 17.57
N SER A 166 11.40 13.35 17.07
CA SER A 166 10.49 12.56 17.90
C SER A 166 11.24 11.60 18.84
N LEU A 167 12.34 10.99 18.40
CA LEU A 167 13.18 10.17 19.27
C LEU A 167 13.72 10.95 20.48
N GLY A 168 14.09 12.24 20.29
CA GLY A 168 14.56 13.11 21.37
C GLY A 168 13.48 13.50 22.37
N GLU A 169 12.21 13.44 21.98
CA GLU A 169 11.05 13.78 22.80
C GLU A 169 10.50 12.56 23.58
N MET A 170 10.97 11.32 23.28
CA MET A 170 10.49 10.11 23.93
C MET A 170 10.96 10.00 25.39
N PRO A 171 10.10 9.51 26.32
CA PRO A 171 10.49 9.26 27.71
C PRO A 171 11.59 8.22 27.79
N THR A 172 12.68 8.53 28.50
CA THR A 172 13.89 7.68 28.60
C THR A 172 14.03 6.96 29.94
N ALA A 173 13.19 7.23 30.92
CA ALA A 173 13.29 6.67 32.28
C ALA A 173 13.36 5.13 32.32
N TRP A 174 12.70 4.45 31.35
CA TRP A 174 12.74 3.00 31.24
C TRP A 174 14.16 2.44 30.93
N MET A 175 15.01 3.27 30.34
CA MET A 175 16.39 2.91 30.00
C MET A 175 17.29 2.86 31.23
N ASP A 176 16.97 3.56 32.30
CA ASP A 176 17.79 3.65 33.53
C ASP A 176 18.08 2.25 34.11
N LYS A 177 17.13 1.31 33.97
CA LYS A 177 17.25 -0.06 34.43
C LYS A 177 18.41 -0.82 33.76
N ILE A 178 18.72 -0.51 32.50
CA ILE A 178 19.82 -1.14 31.77
C ILE A 178 21.08 -0.26 31.81
N LEU A 179 20.94 1.04 31.67
CA LEU A 179 22.07 1.96 31.63
C LEU A 179 22.84 1.99 32.95
N SER A 180 22.18 1.84 34.10
CA SER A 180 22.83 1.76 35.42
C SER A 180 23.73 0.52 35.59
N LYS A 181 23.58 -0.48 34.72
CA LYS A 181 24.42 -1.71 34.76
C LYS A 181 25.67 -1.60 33.87
N LEU A 182 25.79 -0.56 33.04
CA LEU A 182 26.93 -0.37 32.18
C LEU A 182 28.12 0.16 32.96
N PRO A 183 29.34 -0.34 32.71
CA PRO A 183 30.55 0.23 33.32
C PRO A 183 30.69 1.71 32.96
N GLY A 184 30.74 2.60 33.96
CA GLY A 184 30.76 4.04 33.74
C GLY A 184 29.40 4.67 33.52
N GLY A 185 28.32 3.96 33.81
CA GLY A 185 26.92 4.36 33.56
C GLY A 185 26.52 5.66 34.23
N GLY A 186 26.56 6.75 33.45
CA GLY A 186 25.89 8.02 33.70
C GLY A 186 24.73 8.21 32.76
N ARG A 187 23.72 9.00 33.13
CA ARG A 187 22.60 9.38 32.25
C ARG A 187 23.15 10.05 30.97
N GLY A 188 23.28 9.29 29.92
CA GLY A 188 23.60 9.83 28.60
C GLY A 188 22.36 10.57 28.06
N LYS A 189 22.52 11.84 27.70
CA LYS A 189 21.55 12.52 26.84
C LYS A 189 21.55 11.82 25.49
N ILE A 190 20.37 11.60 24.89
CA ILE A 190 20.29 11.17 23.49
C ILE A 190 20.96 12.25 22.65
N SER A 191 22.17 11.98 22.16
CA SER A 191 22.86 12.86 21.23
C SER A 191 22.29 12.59 19.83
N LEU A 192 21.44 13.50 19.37
CA LEU A 192 21.05 13.54 17.97
C LEU A 192 22.26 14.04 17.19
N LEU A 193 22.84 13.17 16.35
CA LEU A 193 23.90 13.57 15.44
C LEU A 193 23.37 14.69 14.53
N SER A 194 23.88 15.90 14.76
CA SER A 194 23.73 17.02 13.81
C SER A 194 24.62 16.73 12.62
N SER A 195 24.04 16.44 11.48
CA SER A 195 24.69 16.45 10.17
C SER A 195 24.09 17.48 9.28
#